data_1088494b9ebebd5932398ce6ad50f440
#
_entry.id   1088494b9ebebd5932398ce6ad50f440
#
_cell.length_a   1.000
_cell.length_b   1.000
_cell.length_c   1.000
_cell.angle_alpha   90.00
_cell.angle_beta   90.00
_cell.angle_gamma   90.00
#
_symmetry.space_group_name_H-M   'P 1'
#
loop_
_entity.id
_entity.type
_entity.pdbx_description
1 polymer ?
#
loop_
_entity_poly.entity_id
_entity_poly.type
_entity_poly.pdbx_seq_one_letter_code
_entity_poly.pdbx_strand_id
1 'polypeptide(L)'
;MLKTYFRFNKIKDNPFRIMNLMILIFLVLWLGYINHNFLISSFSSLGLFTFFYYQNIPLKALLKRMFLIGCGLLIAFMLGVLSTYVPWLEPFVVAAVAFSSRFILRLFHISKPGGLFFAMLSAMGTSMTLPIAQLPQISMFFFMGVVFSLIAAIITKLLDTRPEQVIETTTLKERFHQDPLVIIDSVFYSAALFLSVYVSHGLNLHNPYWLTLSCASILLAENLDAMKHRQVQYLIGSMLGLIVSAILSLIPFTQLETIFLVTFLYGISQFLVARNYAVANIFLNPMALMLSTLMRNVYLFSLIEYRFLGILLGSFIGLGAAWVMNVGLRHYLAVVKNSLKE
;
A
#
# COMPACT_ATOMS: atom_id res chain seq x y z
N MET A 1 4.78 -5.18 -28.82
CA MET A 1 4.86 -5.55 -27.38
C MET A 1 4.68 -4.35 -26.44
N LEU A 2 5.47 -3.26 -26.52
CA LEU A 2 5.36 -2.11 -25.60
C LEU A 2 3.97 -1.48 -25.54
N LYS A 3 3.25 -1.36 -26.66
CA LYS A 3 1.89 -0.79 -26.71
C LYS A 3 0.88 -1.49 -25.78
N THR A 4 1.06 -2.76 -25.49
CA THR A 4 0.18 -3.54 -24.61
C THR A 4 0.27 -3.08 -23.16
N TYR A 5 1.45 -2.67 -22.69
CA TYR A 5 1.67 -2.20 -21.31
C TYR A 5 1.16 -0.79 -21.04
N PHE A 6 0.99 0.02 -22.10
CA PHE A 6 0.47 1.39 -22.02
C PHE A 6 -1.01 1.51 -22.40
N ARG A 7 -1.72 0.39 -22.54
CA ARG A 7 -3.16 0.40 -22.83
C ARG A 7 -3.95 0.84 -21.59
N PHE A 8 -4.85 1.81 -21.77
CA PHE A 8 -5.72 2.30 -20.72
C PHE A 8 -6.98 1.44 -20.58
N ASN A 9 -7.28 1.03 -19.35
CA ASN A 9 -8.53 0.36 -19.02
C ASN A 9 -9.65 1.40 -18.87
N LYS A 10 -10.80 1.12 -19.47
CA LYS A 10 -12.00 1.94 -19.27
C LYS A 10 -12.63 1.56 -17.92
N ILE A 11 -12.47 2.41 -16.93
CA ILE A 11 -13.02 2.21 -15.59
C ILE A 11 -13.96 3.37 -15.27
N LYS A 12 -15.19 3.05 -14.85
CA LYS A 12 -16.11 4.01 -14.26
C LYS A 12 -15.73 4.24 -12.80
N ASP A 13 -14.84 5.20 -12.57
CA ASP A 13 -14.47 5.63 -11.22
C ASP A 13 -15.36 6.78 -10.74
N ASN A 14 -15.43 6.98 -9.44
CA ASN A 14 -16.10 8.13 -8.86
C ASN A 14 -15.11 9.32 -8.80
N PRO A 15 -15.31 10.40 -9.58
CA PRO A 15 -14.41 11.55 -9.57
C PRO A 15 -14.34 12.22 -8.19
N PHE A 16 -15.44 12.22 -7.43
CA PHE A 16 -15.47 12.77 -6.07
C PHE A 16 -14.56 12.02 -5.11
N ARG A 17 -14.35 10.71 -5.31
CA ARG A 17 -13.40 9.92 -4.51
C ARG A 17 -11.97 10.43 -4.69
N ILE A 18 -11.57 10.71 -5.92
CA ILE A 18 -10.22 11.20 -6.24
C ILE A 18 -10.06 12.63 -5.72
N MET A 19 -11.05 13.48 -5.92
CA MET A 19 -11.05 14.84 -5.41
C MET A 19 -10.95 14.89 -3.89
N ASN A 20 -11.72 14.05 -3.18
CA ASN A 20 -11.65 13.97 -1.73
C ASN A 20 -10.28 13.46 -1.24
N LEU A 21 -9.64 12.52 -1.96
CA LEU A 21 -8.27 12.11 -1.66
C LEU A 21 -7.27 13.26 -1.81
N MET A 22 -7.40 14.08 -2.85
CA MET A 22 -6.55 15.27 -3.04
C MET A 22 -6.77 16.28 -1.90
N ILE A 23 -8.01 16.54 -1.54
CA ILE A 23 -8.35 17.44 -0.43
C ILE A 23 -7.76 16.92 0.88
N LEU A 24 -7.89 15.62 1.15
CA LEU A 24 -7.37 15.02 2.37
C LEU A 24 -5.85 15.16 2.50
N ILE A 25 -5.10 14.81 1.45
CA ILE A 25 -3.64 14.91 1.51
C ILE A 25 -3.21 16.38 1.62
N PHE A 26 -3.86 17.29 0.89
CA PHE A 26 -3.61 18.71 1.00
C PHE A 26 -3.84 19.22 2.42
N LEU A 27 -4.99 18.92 3.02
CA LEU A 27 -5.34 19.37 4.39
C LEU A 27 -4.32 18.87 5.42
N VAL A 28 -3.92 17.61 5.34
CA VAL A 28 -2.95 17.03 6.28
C VAL A 28 -1.57 17.68 6.13
N LEU A 29 -1.12 17.91 4.89
CA LEU A 29 0.17 18.59 4.64
C LEU A 29 0.10 20.06 5.06
N TRP A 30 -1.01 20.73 4.77
CA TRP A 30 -1.25 22.12 5.17
C TRP A 30 -1.28 22.29 6.69
N LEU A 31 -1.94 21.38 7.42
CA LEU A 31 -1.95 21.40 8.89
C LEU A 31 -0.55 21.29 9.49
N GLY A 32 0.32 20.43 8.94
CA GLY A 32 1.70 20.36 9.39
C GLY A 32 2.51 21.60 9.07
N TYR A 33 2.25 22.21 7.89
CA TYR A 33 2.92 23.43 7.46
C TYR A 33 2.59 24.61 8.37
N ILE A 34 1.30 24.90 8.62
CA ILE A 34 0.87 26.04 9.48
C ILE A 34 1.25 25.88 10.95
N ASN A 35 1.36 24.63 11.43
CA ASN A 35 1.80 24.34 12.79
C ASN A 35 3.33 24.19 12.91
N HIS A 36 4.09 24.40 11.83
CA HIS A 36 5.54 24.18 11.77
C HIS A 36 5.95 22.81 12.32
N ASN A 37 5.08 21.80 12.18
CA ASN A 37 5.28 20.45 12.71
C ASN A 37 4.90 19.39 11.69
N PHE A 38 5.86 18.96 10.88
CA PHE A 38 5.63 17.92 9.87
C PHE A 38 5.42 16.51 10.43
N LEU A 39 5.57 16.27 11.74
CA LEU A 39 5.14 15.01 12.35
C LEU A 39 3.63 14.83 12.22
N ILE A 40 2.85 15.93 12.31
CA ILE A 40 1.41 15.93 12.07
C ILE A 40 1.14 15.40 10.64
N SER A 41 1.77 16.00 9.64
CA SER A 41 1.62 15.58 8.23
C SER A 41 2.05 14.15 8.02
N SER A 42 3.22 13.75 8.56
CA SER A 42 3.80 12.43 8.38
C SER A 42 2.85 11.33 8.85
N PHE A 43 2.44 11.39 10.11
CA PHE A 43 1.65 10.32 10.70
C PHE A 43 0.16 10.38 10.32
N SER A 44 -0.40 11.58 10.14
CA SER A 44 -1.79 11.68 9.67
C SER A 44 -1.92 11.19 8.22
N SER A 45 -0.92 11.41 7.35
CA SER A 45 -0.95 10.87 5.98
C SER A 45 -0.99 9.33 5.95
N LEU A 46 -0.38 8.66 6.94
CA LEU A 46 -0.49 7.21 7.08
C LEU A 46 -1.92 6.78 7.44
N GLY A 47 -2.61 7.54 8.28
CA GLY A 47 -4.03 7.29 8.60
C GLY A 47 -4.96 7.46 7.40
N LEU A 48 -4.59 8.29 6.41
CA LEU A 48 -5.36 8.46 5.17
C LEU A 48 -5.42 7.19 4.31
N PHE A 49 -4.52 6.22 4.50
CA PHE A 49 -4.63 4.94 3.80
C PHE A 49 -5.93 4.20 4.11
N THR A 50 -6.61 4.52 5.20
CA THR A 50 -7.96 4.04 5.50
C THR A 50 -8.94 4.33 4.37
N PHE A 51 -8.84 5.49 3.70
CA PHE A 51 -9.76 5.88 2.65
C PHE A 51 -9.66 5.03 1.37
N PHE A 52 -8.55 4.34 1.14
CA PHE A 52 -8.43 3.40 0.01
C PHE A 52 -9.37 2.20 0.11
N TYR A 53 -9.89 1.92 1.31
CA TYR A 53 -10.87 0.85 1.55
C TYR A 53 -12.33 1.31 1.43
N TYR A 54 -12.55 2.54 0.93
CA TYR A 54 -13.89 3.02 0.61
C TYR A 54 -14.54 2.13 -0.45
N GLN A 55 -15.77 1.69 -0.16
CA GLN A 55 -16.65 0.96 -1.08
C GLN A 55 -18.05 1.55 -0.97
N ASN A 56 -18.82 1.54 -2.07
CA ASN A 56 -20.18 2.04 -2.05
C ASN A 56 -21.16 1.01 -1.47
N ILE A 57 -21.13 0.87 -0.15
CA ILE A 57 -21.99 0.00 0.67
C ILE A 57 -22.83 0.87 1.63
N PRO A 58 -23.85 0.33 2.33
CA PRO A 58 -24.64 1.09 3.30
C PRO A 58 -23.76 1.83 4.32
N LEU A 59 -24.10 3.09 4.61
CA LEU A 59 -23.25 4.02 5.38
C LEU A 59 -22.78 3.46 6.73
N LYS A 60 -23.68 2.84 7.50
CA LYS A 60 -23.34 2.25 8.80
C LYS A 60 -22.29 1.15 8.68
N ALA A 61 -22.41 0.30 7.68
CA ALA A 61 -21.46 -0.78 7.41
C ALA A 61 -20.12 -0.23 6.89
N LEU A 62 -20.17 0.81 6.02
CA LEU A 62 -18.99 1.50 5.51
C LEU A 62 -18.16 2.08 6.67
N LEU A 63 -18.78 2.87 7.55
CA LEU A 63 -18.09 3.51 8.66
C LEU A 63 -17.51 2.48 9.64
N LYS A 64 -18.27 1.44 9.99
CA LYS A 64 -17.78 0.34 10.83
C LYS A 64 -16.57 -0.35 10.21
N ARG A 65 -16.64 -0.68 8.91
CA ARG A 65 -15.54 -1.32 8.17
C ARG A 65 -14.30 -0.44 8.12
N MET A 66 -14.46 0.82 7.74
CA MET A 66 -13.34 1.74 7.63
C MET A 66 -12.69 2.04 8.99
N PHE A 67 -13.50 2.18 10.04
CA PHE A 67 -12.99 2.36 11.41
C PHE A 67 -12.13 1.16 11.85
N LEU A 68 -12.64 -0.07 11.68
CA LEU A 68 -11.89 -1.28 12.01
C LEU A 68 -10.59 -1.41 11.19
N ILE A 69 -10.65 -1.08 9.90
CA ILE A 69 -9.46 -1.05 9.04
C ILE A 69 -8.47 0.02 9.52
N GLY A 70 -8.93 1.23 9.82
CA GLY A 70 -8.08 2.31 10.32
C GLY A 70 -7.37 1.96 11.63
N CYS A 71 -8.10 1.37 12.58
CA CYS A 71 -7.50 0.85 13.81
C CYS A 71 -6.50 -0.28 13.51
N GLY A 72 -6.83 -1.19 12.59
CA GLY A 72 -5.93 -2.26 12.18
C GLY A 72 -4.64 -1.75 11.51
N LEU A 73 -4.74 -0.70 10.68
CA LEU A 73 -3.57 -0.04 10.07
C LEU A 73 -2.68 0.62 11.12
N LEU A 74 -3.27 1.28 12.13
CA LEU A 74 -2.55 1.85 13.26
C LEU A 74 -1.82 0.74 14.05
N ILE A 75 -2.52 -0.35 14.38
CA ILE A 75 -1.91 -1.49 15.08
C ILE A 75 -0.76 -2.08 14.26
N ALA A 76 -0.95 -2.28 12.95
CA ALA A 76 0.09 -2.80 12.06
C ALA A 76 1.35 -1.90 12.07
N PHE A 77 1.17 -0.58 12.01
CA PHE A 77 2.25 0.39 12.09
C PHE A 77 2.95 0.32 13.46
N MET A 78 2.19 0.33 14.56
CA MET A 78 2.74 0.29 15.93
C MET A 78 3.49 -1.02 16.21
N LEU A 79 2.99 -2.16 15.73
CA LEU A 79 3.71 -3.44 15.83
C LEU A 79 5.06 -3.38 15.09
N GLY A 80 5.10 -2.75 13.91
CA GLY A 80 6.36 -2.51 13.20
C GLY A 80 7.32 -1.64 14.01
N VAL A 81 6.85 -0.52 14.57
CA VAL A 81 7.69 0.34 15.43
C VAL A 81 8.18 -0.39 16.67
N LEU A 82 7.31 -1.12 17.37
CA LEU A 82 7.69 -1.86 18.57
C LEU A 82 8.70 -2.98 18.28
N SER A 83 8.67 -3.58 17.09
CA SER A 83 9.66 -4.62 16.72
C SER A 83 11.06 -4.09 16.60
N THR A 84 11.28 -2.78 16.40
CA THR A 84 12.64 -2.18 16.31
C THR A 84 13.44 -2.28 17.61
N TYR A 85 12.76 -2.47 18.76
CA TYR A 85 13.42 -2.75 20.03
C TYR A 85 14.03 -4.15 20.12
N VAL A 86 13.63 -5.05 19.20
CA VAL A 86 14.12 -6.43 19.07
C VAL A 86 14.35 -6.71 17.58
N PRO A 87 15.47 -6.25 16.97
CA PRO A 87 15.64 -6.17 15.51
C PRO A 87 15.45 -7.49 14.76
N TRP A 88 15.82 -8.64 15.34
CA TRP A 88 15.60 -9.94 14.71
C TRP A 88 14.11 -10.30 14.58
N LEU A 89 13.21 -9.63 15.32
CA LEU A 89 11.77 -9.87 15.29
C LEU A 89 11.06 -9.14 14.14
N GLU A 90 11.68 -8.10 13.57
CA GLU A 90 11.07 -7.25 12.54
C GLU A 90 10.51 -8.03 11.33
N PRO A 91 11.27 -8.96 10.68
CA PRO A 91 10.73 -9.73 9.57
C PRO A 91 9.54 -10.61 9.97
N PHE A 92 9.55 -11.16 11.19
CA PHE A 92 8.46 -11.99 11.71
C PHE A 92 7.19 -11.17 11.97
N VAL A 93 7.33 -9.97 12.53
CA VAL A 93 6.19 -9.07 12.78
C VAL A 93 5.55 -8.65 11.47
N VAL A 94 6.33 -8.24 10.48
CA VAL A 94 5.80 -7.86 9.16
C VAL A 94 5.12 -9.06 8.49
N ALA A 95 5.70 -10.26 8.59
CA ALA A 95 5.10 -11.48 8.04
C ALA A 95 3.78 -11.83 8.75
N ALA A 96 3.72 -11.72 10.08
CA ALA A 96 2.50 -11.99 10.85
C ALA A 96 1.38 -10.99 10.50
N VAL A 97 1.70 -9.70 10.37
CA VAL A 97 0.77 -8.66 9.93
C VAL A 97 0.31 -8.92 8.48
N ALA A 98 1.24 -9.29 7.60
CA ALA A 98 0.95 -9.59 6.20
C ALA A 98 0.02 -10.83 6.09
N PHE A 99 0.31 -11.89 6.82
CA PHE A 99 -0.54 -13.09 6.88
C PHE A 99 -1.95 -12.73 7.36
N SER A 100 -2.04 -12.13 8.55
CA SER A 100 -3.32 -11.82 9.18
C SER A 100 -4.18 -10.89 8.32
N SER A 101 -3.58 -9.83 7.76
CA SER A 101 -4.31 -8.89 6.91
C SER A 101 -4.74 -9.53 5.59
N ARG A 102 -3.86 -10.31 4.92
CA ARG A 102 -4.19 -11.01 3.68
C ARG A 102 -5.32 -12.01 3.91
N PHE A 103 -5.21 -12.82 4.97
CA PHE A 103 -6.20 -13.83 5.35
C PHE A 103 -7.56 -13.20 5.66
N ILE A 104 -7.60 -12.22 6.57
CA ILE A 104 -8.86 -11.59 7.00
C ILE A 104 -9.53 -10.85 5.83
N LEU A 105 -8.79 -9.99 5.13
CA LEU A 105 -9.39 -9.17 4.07
C LEU A 105 -9.85 -9.99 2.88
N ARG A 106 -9.14 -11.08 2.53
CA ARG A 106 -9.56 -12.00 1.48
C ARG A 106 -10.81 -12.77 1.90
N LEU A 107 -10.86 -13.25 3.14
CA LEU A 107 -12.02 -13.96 3.69
C LEU A 107 -13.28 -13.08 3.72
N PHE A 108 -13.11 -11.77 3.93
CA PHE A 108 -14.22 -10.79 3.88
C PHE A 108 -14.44 -10.18 2.49
N HIS A 109 -13.84 -10.74 1.43
CA HIS A 109 -13.94 -10.30 0.04
C HIS A 109 -13.55 -8.81 -0.16
N ILE A 110 -12.61 -8.31 0.65
CA ILE A 110 -12.03 -6.97 0.49
C ILE A 110 -10.77 -7.10 -0.39
N SER A 111 -11.00 -7.25 -1.71
CA SER A 111 -9.97 -7.66 -2.65
C SER A 111 -8.87 -6.61 -2.89
N LYS A 112 -9.24 -5.36 -3.06
CA LYS A 112 -8.26 -4.28 -3.36
C LYS A 112 -8.54 -3.07 -2.47
N PRO A 113 -7.50 -2.55 -1.80
CA PRO A 113 -6.06 -2.87 -1.86
C PRO A 113 -5.63 -4.08 -1.04
N GLY A 114 -6.56 -4.86 -0.43
CA GLY A 114 -6.22 -6.05 0.35
C GLY A 114 -5.26 -5.76 1.50
N GLY A 115 -4.34 -6.68 1.81
CA GLY A 115 -3.34 -6.54 2.88
C GLY A 115 -2.17 -5.61 2.58
N LEU A 116 -2.10 -4.99 1.37
CA LEU A 116 -0.95 -4.19 0.95
C LEU A 116 -0.57 -3.10 1.95
N PHE A 117 -1.52 -2.26 2.36
CA PHE A 117 -1.21 -1.14 3.23
C PHE A 117 -0.91 -1.56 4.67
N PHE A 118 -1.46 -2.67 5.15
CA PHE A 118 -1.09 -3.25 6.44
C PHE A 118 0.38 -3.67 6.45
N ALA A 119 0.79 -4.44 5.46
CA ALA A 119 2.18 -4.88 5.31
C ALA A 119 3.13 -3.70 5.11
N MET A 120 2.74 -2.73 4.27
CA MET A 120 3.53 -1.52 4.02
C MET A 120 3.72 -0.70 5.30
N LEU A 121 2.66 -0.45 6.07
CA LEU A 121 2.73 0.34 7.29
C LEU A 121 3.53 -0.38 8.39
N SER A 122 3.38 -1.71 8.53
CA SER A 122 4.20 -2.49 9.42
C SER A 122 5.69 -2.39 9.03
N ALA A 123 6.02 -2.55 7.74
CA ALA A 123 7.38 -2.39 7.24
C ALA A 123 7.92 -0.95 7.36
N MET A 124 7.06 0.07 7.23
CA MET A 124 7.45 1.46 7.53
C MET A 124 7.79 1.64 9.01
N GLY A 125 7.00 1.01 9.89
CA GLY A 125 7.26 1.00 11.33
C GLY A 125 8.64 0.44 11.66
N THR A 126 9.06 -0.67 11.04
CA THR A 126 10.40 -1.26 11.26
C THR A 126 11.56 -0.36 10.79
N SER A 127 11.26 0.67 10.02
CA SER A 127 12.24 1.64 9.51
C SER A 127 12.35 2.90 10.39
N MET A 128 11.66 2.93 11.54
CA MET A 128 11.54 4.10 12.40
C MET A 128 11.83 3.74 13.87
N THR A 129 12.99 4.10 14.35
CA THR A 129 13.33 4.02 15.80
C THR A 129 12.70 5.20 16.53
N LEU A 130 11.53 5.02 17.10
CA LEU A 130 10.76 6.07 17.77
C LEU A 130 10.78 5.84 19.30
N PRO A 131 11.07 6.87 20.12
CA PRO A 131 10.99 6.74 21.57
C PRO A 131 9.58 6.33 22.04
N ILE A 132 9.49 5.41 23.00
CA ILE A 132 8.20 4.93 23.56
C ILE A 132 7.34 6.12 24.03
N ALA A 133 7.94 7.14 24.62
CA ALA A 133 7.23 8.33 25.10
C ALA A 133 6.50 9.11 24.01
N GLN A 134 6.93 8.98 22.73
CA GLN A 134 6.27 9.66 21.60
C GLN A 134 5.17 8.84 20.98
N LEU A 135 5.07 7.53 21.24
CA LEU A 135 4.06 6.66 20.61
C LEU A 135 2.62 7.11 20.82
N PRO A 136 2.18 7.60 22.00
CA PRO A 136 0.83 8.12 22.18
C PRO A 136 0.53 9.32 21.26
N GLN A 137 1.46 10.26 21.14
CA GLN A 137 1.30 11.43 20.28
C GLN A 137 1.24 11.03 18.79
N ILE A 138 2.11 10.12 18.37
CA ILE A 138 2.15 9.57 17.01
C ILE A 138 0.86 8.84 16.69
N SER A 139 0.34 8.03 17.63
CA SER A 139 -0.93 7.33 17.51
C SER A 139 -2.09 8.32 17.32
N MET A 140 -2.08 9.44 18.06
CA MET A 140 -3.09 10.49 17.95
C MET A 140 -3.06 11.14 16.54
N PHE A 141 -1.86 11.46 16.02
CA PHE A 141 -1.75 12.03 14.67
C PHE A 141 -2.18 11.03 13.60
N PHE A 142 -1.80 9.76 13.73
CA PHE A 142 -2.27 8.72 12.83
C PHE A 142 -3.80 8.61 12.86
N PHE A 143 -4.38 8.55 14.06
CA PHE A 143 -5.82 8.44 14.24
C PHE A 143 -6.58 9.67 13.71
N MET A 144 -5.99 10.86 13.77
CA MET A 144 -6.54 12.06 13.10
C MET A 144 -6.71 11.81 11.59
N GLY A 145 -5.75 11.20 10.92
CA GLY A 145 -5.87 10.81 9.52
C GLY A 145 -6.98 9.78 9.27
N VAL A 146 -7.18 8.83 10.20
CA VAL A 146 -8.31 7.89 10.15
C VAL A 146 -9.65 8.65 10.23
N VAL A 147 -9.79 9.59 11.17
CA VAL A 147 -11.00 10.41 11.32
C VAL A 147 -11.27 11.22 10.06
N PHE A 148 -10.27 11.87 9.49
CA PHE A 148 -10.41 12.58 8.22
C PHE A 148 -10.85 11.67 7.07
N SER A 149 -10.33 10.44 7.02
CA SER A 149 -10.77 9.42 6.06
C SER A 149 -12.24 9.04 6.23
N LEU A 150 -12.73 8.93 7.48
CA LEU A 150 -14.15 8.64 7.75
C LEU A 150 -15.05 9.80 7.33
N ILE A 151 -14.66 11.04 7.61
CA ILE A 151 -15.40 12.24 7.19
C ILE A 151 -15.47 12.29 5.66
N ALA A 152 -14.36 12.10 4.98
CA ALA A 152 -14.32 12.07 3.52
C ALA A 152 -15.14 10.91 2.93
N ALA A 153 -15.20 9.77 3.62
CA ALA A 153 -16.05 8.65 3.20
C ALA A 153 -17.54 9.01 3.28
N ILE A 154 -17.96 9.73 4.32
CA ILE A 154 -19.33 10.24 4.42
C ILE A 154 -19.62 11.18 3.25
N ILE A 155 -18.77 12.17 3.01
CA ILE A 155 -18.93 13.14 1.92
C ILE A 155 -18.97 12.42 0.56
N THR A 156 -18.03 11.49 0.34
CA THR A 156 -18.00 10.71 -0.90
C THR A 156 -19.27 9.89 -1.09
N LYS A 157 -19.77 9.28 0.00
CA LYS A 157 -20.99 8.47 -0.03
C LYS A 157 -22.23 9.30 -0.35
N LEU A 158 -22.34 10.51 0.19
CA LEU A 158 -23.47 11.42 -0.10
C LEU A 158 -23.47 11.91 -1.55
N LEU A 159 -22.28 12.00 -2.17
CA LEU A 159 -22.12 12.43 -3.56
C LEU A 159 -22.11 11.25 -4.57
N ASP A 160 -22.09 10.01 -4.08
CA ASP A 160 -22.00 8.81 -4.93
C ASP A 160 -23.39 8.38 -5.39
N THR A 161 -23.68 8.59 -6.67
CA THR A 161 -24.96 8.22 -7.30
C THR A 161 -24.99 6.78 -7.83
N ARG A 162 -23.91 6.01 -7.66
CA ARG A 162 -23.85 4.62 -8.10
C ARG A 162 -24.69 3.72 -7.19
N PRO A 163 -25.23 2.59 -7.71
CA PRO A 163 -25.94 1.65 -6.86
C PRO A 163 -25.05 1.08 -5.76
N GLU A 164 -25.62 0.88 -4.57
CA GLU A 164 -24.94 0.27 -3.45
C GLU A 164 -24.59 -1.19 -3.74
N GLN A 165 -23.38 -1.58 -3.33
CA GLN A 165 -22.98 -2.98 -3.38
C GLN A 165 -23.67 -3.75 -2.25
N VAL A 166 -24.20 -4.92 -2.57
CA VAL A 166 -24.82 -5.81 -1.59
C VAL A 166 -23.70 -6.43 -0.73
N ILE A 167 -23.89 -6.39 0.59
CA ILE A 167 -22.97 -7.08 1.51
C ILE A 167 -23.45 -8.51 1.67
N GLU A 168 -22.61 -9.46 1.31
CA GLU A 168 -22.90 -10.87 1.54
C GLU A 168 -22.92 -11.18 3.05
N THR A 169 -24.02 -11.74 3.51
CA THR A 169 -24.23 -12.12 4.92
C THR A 169 -23.85 -13.59 5.20
N THR A 170 -22.79 -14.06 4.53
CA THR A 170 -22.28 -15.43 4.69
C THR A 170 -21.52 -15.60 6.01
N THR A 171 -21.62 -16.78 6.63
CA THR A 171 -20.87 -17.13 7.84
C THR A 171 -19.37 -17.31 7.55
N LEU A 172 -18.51 -17.19 8.56
CA LEU A 172 -17.06 -17.41 8.40
C LEU A 172 -16.74 -18.81 7.84
N LYS A 173 -17.51 -19.83 8.25
CA LYS A 173 -17.35 -21.21 7.78
C LYS A 173 -17.67 -21.33 6.28
N GLU A 174 -18.76 -20.73 5.83
CA GLU A 174 -19.12 -20.70 4.41
C GLU A 174 -18.07 -19.99 3.58
N ARG A 175 -17.57 -18.83 4.03
CA ARG A 175 -16.51 -18.07 3.33
C ARG A 175 -15.23 -18.89 3.19
N PHE A 176 -14.85 -19.61 4.23
CA PHE A 176 -13.70 -20.49 4.19
C PHE A 176 -13.87 -21.65 3.19
N HIS A 177 -15.08 -22.21 3.08
CA HIS A 177 -15.38 -23.25 2.09
C HIS A 177 -15.40 -22.70 0.66
N GLN A 178 -15.78 -21.43 0.48
CA GLN A 178 -15.76 -20.75 -0.84
C GLN A 178 -14.34 -20.48 -1.34
N ASP A 179 -13.38 -20.22 -0.42
CA ASP A 179 -11.98 -19.97 -0.77
C ASP A 179 -11.01 -20.82 0.08
N PRO A 180 -10.91 -22.13 -0.21
CA PRO A 180 -10.05 -23.03 0.57
C PRO A 180 -8.55 -22.74 0.41
N LEU A 181 -8.17 -21.96 -0.61
CA LEU A 181 -6.77 -21.57 -0.87
C LEU A 181 -6.35 -20.32 -0.09
N VAL A 182 -7.24 -19.71 0.70
CA VAL A 182 -6.96 -18.47 1.43
C VAL A 182 -5.76 -18.61 2.38
N ILE A 183 -5.60 -19.75 3.05
CA ILE A 183 -4.46 -20.00 3.95
C ILE A 183 -3.16 -20.08 3.15
N ILE A 184 -3.15 -20.89 2.10
CA ILE A 184 -1.96 -21.12 1.26
C ILE A 184 -1.49 -19.79 0.65
N ASP A 185 -2.41 -19.04 0.05
CA ASP A 185 -2.12 -17.71 -0.51
C ASP A 185 -1.56 -16.75 0.56
N SER A 186 -2.13 -16.75 1.77
CA SER A 186 -1.68 -15.88 2.85
C SER A 186 -0.29 -16.28 3.40
N VAL A 187 0.02 -17.58 3.45
CA VAL A 187 1.35 -18.09 3.83
C VAL A 187 2.40 -17.67 2.82
N PHE A 188 2.15 -17.89 1.52
CA PHE A 188 3.10 -17.47 0.46
C PHE A 188 3.29 -15.95 0.42
N TYR A 189 2.21 -15.19 0.57
CA TYR A 189 2.29 -13.73 0.65
C TYR A 189 3.15 -13.28 1.84
N SER A 190 2.92 -13.83 3.02
CA SER A 190 3.67 -13.49 4.22
C SER A 190 5.13 -13.92 4.15
N ALA A 191 5.42 -15.09 3.59
CA ALA A 191 6.79 -15.58 3.38
C ALA A 191 7.58 -14.68 2.41
N ALA A 192 6.94 -14.23 1.33
CA ALA A 192 7.56 -13.27 0.40
C ALA A 192 7.91 -11.95 1.08
N LEU A 193 7.01 -11.44 1.94
CA LEU A 193 7.24 -10.20 2.67
C LEU A 193 8.25 -10.37 3.80
N PHE A 194 8.26 -11.52 4.48
CA PHE A 194 9.34 -11.87 5.39
C PHE A 194 10.70 -11.76 4.70
N LEU A 195 10.85 -12.44 3.55
CA LEU A 195 12.10 -12.41 2.79
C LEU A 195 12.46 -10.99 2.33
N SER A 196 11.47 -10.19 1.94
CA SER A 196 11.70 -8.81 1.51
C SER A 196 12.24 -7.92 2.63
N VAL A 197 11.72 -8.05 3.85
CA VAL A 197 12.22 -7.32 5.04
C VAL A 197 13.60 -7.85 5.43
N TYR A 198 13.78 -9.16 5.48
CA TYR A 198 15.08 -9.77 5.81
C TYR A 198 16.19 -9.30 4.88
N VAL A 199 15.94 -9.32 3.56
CA VAL A 199 16.90 -8.87 2.54
C VAL A 199 17.15 -7.37 2.66
N SER A 200 16.12 -6.55 2.88
CA SER A 200 16.29 -5.09 2.97
C SER A 200 17.09 -4.65 4.18
N HIS A 201 16.94 -5.33 5.31
CA HIS A 201 17.74 -5.09 6.52
C HIS A 201 19.16 -5.67 6.36
N GLY A 202 19.31 -6.86 5.78
CA GLY A 202 20.63 -7.45 5.50
C GLY A 202 21.49 -6.62 4.56
N LEU A 203 20.88 -5.87 3.64
CA LEU A 203 21.55 -4.92 2.75
C LEU A 203 21.70 -3.51 3.34
N ASN A 204 21.24 -3.29 4.57
CA ASN A 204 21.27 -1.97 5.24
C ASN A 204 20.67 -0.84 4.39
N LEU A 205 19.56 -1.10 3.71
CA LEU A 205 18.91 -0.11 2.86
C LEU A 205 18.34 1.04 3.72
N HIS A 206 18.59 2.28 3.32
CA HIS A 206 18.18 3.47 4.06
C HIS A 206 16.68 3.63 4.27
N ASN A 207 15.87 3.06 3.34
CA ASN A 207 14.41 2.99 3.43
C ASN A 207 13.95 1.55 3.11
N PRO A 208 14.15 0.60 4.04
CA PRO A 208 13.95 -0.83 3.78
C PRO A 208 12.51 -1.17 3.37
N TYR A 209 11.50 -0.44 3.85
CA TYR A 209 10.09 -0.65 3.51
C TYR A 209 9.77 -0.49 2.01
N TRP A 210 10.60 0.22 1.24
CA TRP A 210 10.38 0.35 -0.22
C TRP A 210 10.53 -0.97 -0.95
N LEU A 211 11.41 -1.83 -0.49
CA LEU A 211 11.56 -3.19 -1.04
C LEU A 211 10.31 -4.02 -0.75
N THR A 212 9.82 -3.98 0.49
CA THR A 212 8.60 -4.69 0.89
C THR A 212 7.36 -4.18 0.15
N LEU A 213 7.24 -2.86 -0.04
CA LEU A 213 6.15 -2.27 -0.82
C LEU A 213 6.17 -2.75 -2.27
N SER A 214 7.36 -2.81 -2.88
CA SER A 214 7.51 -3.27 -4.26
C SER A 214 7.14 -4.75 -4.41
N CYS A 215 7.59 -5.60 -3.48
CA CYS A 215 7.23 -7.02 -3.41
C CYS A 215 5.70 -7.19 -3.29
N ALA A 216 5.09 -6.54 -2.30
CA ALA A 216 3.66 -6.60 -2.06
C ALA A 216 2.83 -6.08 -3.24
N SER A 217 3.32 -5.03 -3.93
CA SER A 217 2.65 -4.45 -5.10
C SER A 217 2.54 -5.44 -6.28
N ILE A 218 3.53 -6.30 -6.50
CA ILE A 218 3.47 -7.34 -7.53
C ILE A 218 2.48 -8.44 -7.13
N LEU A 219 2.49 -8.86 -5.87
CA LEU A 219 1.62 -9.91 -5.34
C LEU A 219 0.14 -9.52 -5.20
N LEU A 220 -0.23 -8.28 -5.51
CA LEU A 220 -1.64 -7.84 -5.58
C LEU A 220 -2.41 -8.37 -6.79
N ALA A 221 -1.73 -8.83 -7.84
CA ALA A 221 -2.38 -9.39 -9.00
C ALA A 221 -2.89 -10.81 -8.71
N GLU A 222 -3.92 -11.23 -9.44
CA GLU A 222 -4.70 -12.43 -9.11
C GLU A 222 -4.03 -13.74 -9.57
N ASN A 223 -3.18 -13.68 -10.60
CA ASN A 223 -2.50 -14.86 -11.17
C ASN A 223 -1.10 -14.50 -11.67
N LEU A 224 -0.28 -15.52 -11.93
CA LEU A 224 1.12 -15.36 -12.29
C LEU A 224 1.32 -14.51 -13.56
N ASP A 225 0.47 -14.64 -14.58
CA ASP A 225 0.62 -13.88 -15.83
C ASP A 225 0.24 -12.40 -15.63
N ALA A 226 -0.78 -12.14 -14.83
CA ALA A 226 -1.10 -10.78 -14.40
C ALA A 226 0.01 -10.17 -13.52
N MET A 227 0.67 -10.98 -12.67
CA MET A 227 1.82 -10.54 -11.86
C MET A 227 3.03 -10.20 -12.75
N LYS A 228 3.35 -11.01 -13.77
CA LYS A 228 4.40 -10.71 -14.77
C LYS A 228 4.09 -9.41 -15.51
N HIS A 229 2.85 -9.27 -16.01
CA HIS A 229 2.43 -8.06 -16.72
C HIS A 229 2.54 -6.83 -15.81
N ARG A 230 2.08 -6.94 -14.57
CA ARG A 230 2.17 -5.88 -13.55
C ARG A 230 3.62 -5.53 -13.21
N GLN A 231 4.52 -6.52 -13.12
CA GLN A 231 5.94 -6.27 -12.87
C GLN A 231 6.57 -5.44 -14.00
N VAL A 232 6.32 -5.78 -15.26
CA VAL A 232 6.84 -5.01 -16.39
C VAL A 232 6.31 -3.58 -16.36
N GLN A 233 5.01 -3.39 -16.12
CA GLN A 233 4.42 -2.08 -15.95
C GLN A 233 5.04 -1.30 -14.79
N TYR A 234 5.27 -1.97 -13.65
CA TYR A 234 5.87 -1.39 -12.46
C TYR A 234 7.31 -0.94 -12.72
N LEU A 235 8.13 -1.80 -13.33
CA LEU A 235 9.52 -1.47 -13.63
C LEU A 235 9.62 -0.31 -14.63
N ILE A 236 8.94 -0.37 -15.77
CA ILE A 236 8.99 0.69 -16.80
C ILE A 236 8.47 2.01 -16.22
N GLY A 237 7.30 2.00 -15.59
CA GLY A 237 6.70 3.20 -15.02
C GLY A 237 7.55 3.82 -13.91
N SER A 238 8.14 2.96 -13.06
CA SER A 238 9.00 3.44 -11.97
C SER A 238 10.33 3.99 -12.47
N MET A 239 10.96 3.38 -13.47
CA MET A 239 12.19 3.94 -14.07
C MET A 239 11.94 5.34 -14.65
N LEU A 240 10.86 5.49 -15.43
CA LEU A 240 10.46 6.80 -15.95
C LEU A 240 10.13 7.78 -14.80
N GLY A 241 9.44 7.31 -13.76
CA GLY A 241 9.13 8.12 -12.57
C GLY A 241 10.38 8.58 -11.80
N LEU A 242 11.43 7.74 -11.72
CA LEU A 242 12.70 8.14 -11.11
C LEU A 242 13.44 9.20 -11.94
N ILE A 243 13.37 9.10 -13.27
CA ILE A 243 13.91 10.16 -14.17
C ILE A 243 13.17 11.49 -13.92
N VAL A 244 11.84 11.46 -13.86
CA VAL A 244 11.04 12.65 -13.51
C VAL A 244 11.43 13.18 -12.14
N SER A 245 11.65 12.31 -11.15
CA SER A 245 12.09 12.70 -9.81
C SER A 245 13.48 13.40 -9.85
N ALA A 246 14.40 12.88 -10.65
CA ALA A 246 15.72 13.48 -10.82
C ALA A 246 15.63 14.88 -11.45
N ILE A 247 14.77 15.07 -12.45
CA ILE A 247 14.53 16.39 -13.06
C ILE A 247 13.93 17.35 -12.02
N LEU A 248 12.93 16.92 -11.25
CA LEU A 248 12.32 17.74 -10.21
C LEU A 248 13.29 18.09 -9.08
N SER A 249 14.31 17.26 -8.82
CA SER A 249 15.34 17.54 -7.81
C SER A 249 16.23 18.73 -8.14
N LEU A 250 16.27 19.14 -9.42
CA LEU A 250 17.03 20.31 -9.87
C LEU A 250 16.31 21.64 -9.60
N ILE A 251 15.04 21.58 -9.24
CA ILE A 251 14.22 22.78 -9.00
C ILE A 251 14.12 23.01 -7.48
N PRO A 252 14.54 24.16 -6.97
CA PRO A 252 14.48 24.49 -5.55
C PRO A 252 13.05 24.88 -5.13
N PHE A 253 12.18 23.89 -4.97
CA PHE A 253 10.81 24.14 -4.50
C PHE A 253 10.79 24.59 -3.04
N THR A 254 9.98 25.59 -2.73
CA THR A 254 9.60 25.95 -1.37
C THR A 254 8.71 24.83 -0.77
N GLN A 255 8.56 24.82 0.57
CA GLN A 255 7.68 23.86 1.23
C GLN A 255 6.24 23.94 0.73
N LEU A 256 5.74 25.16 0.51
CA LEU A 256 4.37 25.37 0.02
C LEU A 256 4.19 24.86 -1.42
N GLU A 257 5.11 25.17 -2.32
CA GLU A 257 5.11 24.64 -3.69
C GLU A 257 5.18 23.12 -3.71
N THR A 258 6.00 22.54 -2.83
CA THR A 258 6.07 21.07 -2.66
C THR A 258 4.75 20.48 -2.23
N ILE A 259 4.01 21.11 -1.30
CA ILE A 259 2.68 20.66 -0.87
C ILE A 259 1.70 20.62 -2.05
N PHE A 260 1.64 21.70 -2.84
CA PHE A 260 0.78 21.76 -4.02
C PHE A 260 1.17 20.70 -5.06
N LEU A 261 2.46 20.57 -5.34
CA LEU A 261 2.97 19.61 -6.32
C LEU A 261 2.70 18.15 -5.88
N VAL A 262 2.96 17.82 -4.63
CA VAL A 262 2.65 16.49 -4.06
C VAL A 262 1.15 16.20 -4.16
N THR A 263 0.30 17.17 -3.81
CA THR A 263 -1.16 17.03 -3.91
C THR A 263 -1.62 16.76 -5.35
N PHE A 264 -1.07 17.49 -6.31
CA PHE A 264 -1.37 17.34 -7.73
C PHE A 264 -0.91 15.97 -8.26
N LEU A 265 0.35 15.59 -7.99
CA LEU A 265 0.92 14.30 -8.38
C LEU A 265 0.13 13.13 -7.77
N TYR A 266 -0.32 13.29 -6.52
CA TYR A 266 -1.16 12.31 -5.83
C TYR A 266 -2.50 12.12 -6.56
N GLY A 267 -3.17 13.21 -6.92
CA GLY A 267 -4.45 13.15 -7.65
C GLY A 267 -4.31 12.46 -9.00
N ILE A 268 -3.30 12.85 -9.80
CA ILE A 268 -3.02 12.21 -11.10
C ILE A 268 -2.72 10.72 -10.91
N SER A 269 -1.88 10.37 -9.96
CA SER A 269 -1.51 8.97 -9.72
C SER A 269 -2.73 8.13 -9.34
N GLN A 270 -3.61 8.64 -8.48
CA GLN A 270 -4.85 7.95 -8.08
C GLN A 270 -5.83 7.79 -9.24
N PHE A 271 -5.91 8.77 -10.14
CA PHE A 271 -6.69 8.65 -11.35
C PHE A 271 -6.16 7.57 -12.29
N LEU A 272 -4.85 7.40 -12.35
CA LEU A 272 -4.18 6.51 -13.30
C LEU A 272 -3.98 5.08 -12.77
N VAL A 273 -3.84 4.86 -11.47
CA VAL A 273 -3.52 3.54 -10.86
C VAL A 273 -4.43 2.43 -11.35
N ALA A 274 -5.74 2.69 -11.45
CA ALA A 274 -6.70 1.70 -11.91
C ALA A 274 -6.74 1.59 -13.46
N ARG A 275 -6.37 2.66 -14.18
CA ARG A 275 -6.44 2.75 -15.66
C ARG A 275 -5.20 2.20 -16.34
N ASN A 276 -4.03 2.60 -15.87
CA ASN A 276 -2.74 2.10 -16.36
C ASN A 276 -1.68 2.22 -15.27
N TYR A 277 -1.25 1.07 -14.77
CA TYR A 277 -0.31 1.01 -13.65
C TYR A 277 1.09 1.53 -14.00
N ALA A 278 1.55 1.36 -15.26
CA ALA A 278 2.83 1.89 -15.69
C ALA A 278 2.82 3.42 -15.66
N VAL A 279 1.81 4.03 -16.26
CA VAL A 279 1.68 5.50 -16.30
C VAL A 279 1.48 6.06 -14.89
N ALA A 280 0.73 5.40 -14.03
CA ALA A 280 0.55 5.82 -12.63
C ALA A 280 1.89 5.89 -11.87
N ASN A 281 2.78 4.92 -12.08
CA ASN A 281 4.08 4.88 -11.39
C ASN A 281 5.03 6.02 -11.84
N ILE A 282 4.83 6.61 -13.02
CA ILE A 282 5.58 7.81 -13.45
C ILE A 282 5.32 8.97 -12.48
N PHE A 283 4.12 9.08 -11.92
CA PHE A 283 3.71 10.13 -10.99
C PHE A 283 3.82 9.72 -9.52
N LEU A 284 3.62 8.42 -9.20
CA LEU A 284 3.72 7.90 -7.83
C LEU A 284 5.14 8.01 -7.26
N ASN A 285 6.17 7.78 -8.07
CA ASN A 285 7.55 7.84 -7.57
C ASN A 285 7.99 9.26 -7.21
N PRO A 286 7.86 10.30 -8.08
CA PRO A 286 8.21 11.66 -7.69
C PRO A 286 7.33 12.15 -6.52
N MET A 287 6.05 11.83 -6.50
CA MET A 287 5.16 12.15 -5.37
C MET A 287 5.70 11.59 -4.05
N ALA A 288 6.03 10.29 -4.01
CA ALA A 288 6.51 9.63 -2.80
C ALA A 288 7.88 10.16 -2.34
N LEU A 289 8.78 10.45 -3.28
CA LEU A 289 10.11 11.00 -2.99
C LEU A 289 10.01 12.44 -2.48
N MET A 290 9.22 13.31 -3.12
CA MET A 290 8.99 14.68 -2.67
C MET A 290 8.29 14.74 -1.31
N LEU A 291 7.34 13.84 -1.06
CA LEU A 291 6.72 13.73 0.25
C LEU A 291 7.75 13.32 1.32
N SER A 292 8.68 12.43 0.99
CA SER A 292 9.76 12.03 1.90
C SER A 292 10.73 13.17 2.19
N THR A 293 11.06 14.01 1.20
CA THR A 293 11.92 15.20 1.42
C THR A 293 11.24 16.23 2.30
N LEU A 294 9.96 16.49 2.09
CA LEU A 294 9.18 17.44 2.88
C LEU A 294 9.13 17.03 4.37
N MET A 295 9.04 15.71 4.62
CA MET A 295 8.89 15.18 5.98
C MET A 295 10.22 14.98 6.71
N ARG A 296 11.32 14.72 5.99
CA ARG A 296 12.60 14.32 6.58
C ARG A 296 13.76 15.29 6.34
N ASN A 297 13.54 16.34 5.57
CA ASN A 297 14.59 17.31 5.18
C ASN A 297 15.82 16.64 4.53
N VAL A 298 15.62 15.57 3.75
CA VAL A 298 16.68 14.80 3.07
C VAL A 298 16.73 15.22 1.61
N TYR A 299 17.93 15.27 1.02
CA TYR A 299 18.08 15.58 -0.40
C TYR A 299 17.38 14.54 -1.27
N LEU A 300 16.53 15.00 -2.20
CA LEU A 300 15.73 14.16 -3.08
C LEU A 300 16.60 13.18 -3.88
N PHE A 301 17.74 13.63 -4.39
CA PHE A 301 18.65 12.80 -5.18
C PHE A 301 19.16 11.57 -4.47
N SER A 302 19.52 11.69 -3.17
CA SER A 302 19.99 10.55 -2.37
C SER A 302 18.91 9.47 -2.16
N LEU A 303 17.64 9.84 -2.22
CA LEU A 303 16.53 8.89 -2.07
C LEU A 303 16.27 8.08 -3.35
N ILE A 304 16.68 8.59 -4.54
CA ILE A 304 16.42 7.95 -5.84
C ILE A 304 17.12 6.59 -5.92
N GLU A 305 18.38 6.52 -5.47
CA GLU A 305 19.15 5.28 -5.49
C GLU A 305 18.50 4.18 -4.66
N TYR A 306 18.15 4.49 -3.40
CA TYR A 306 17.49 3.53 -2.52
C TYR A 306 16.11 3.12 -3.05
N ARG A 307 15.40 4.05 -3.67
CA ARG A 307 14.11 3.77 -4.31
C ARG A 307 14.29 2.83 -5.50
N PHE A 308 15.30 3.05 -6.34
CA PHE A 308 15.65 2.18 -7.46
C PHE A 308 15.93 0.75 -6.99
N LEU A 309 16.80 0.57 -5.99
CA LEU A 309 17.12 -0.74 -5.43
C LEU A 309 15.88 -1.41 -4.82
N GLY A 310 15.06 -0.68 -4.08
CA GLY A 310 13.83 -1.19 -3.51
C GLY A 310 12.83 -1.66 -4.57
N ILE A 311 12.68 -0.92 -5.68
CA ILE A 311 11.84 -1.30 -6.82
C ILE A 311 12.36 -2.57 -7.48
N LEU A 312 13.65 -2.60 -7.78
CA LEU A 312 14.26 -3.71 -8.52
C LEU A 312 14.19 -5.00 -7.69
N LEU A 313 14.82 -5.00 -6.53
CA LEU A 313 14.91 -6.20 -5.67
C LEU A 313 13.53 -6.66 -5.19
N GLY A 314 12.68 -5.73 -4.72
CA GLY A 314 11.36 -6.08 -4.22
C GLY A 314 10.45 -6.67 -5.29
N SER A 315 10.48 -6.15 -6.52
CA SER A 315 9.69 -6.69 -7.62
C SER A 315 10.15 -8.10 -8.04
N PHE A 316 11.45 -8.37 -8.02
CA PHE A 316 11.97 -9.71 -8.33
C PHE A 316 11.66 -10.71 -7.22
N ILE A 317 11.76 -10.34 -5.94
CA ILE A 317 11.34 -11.20 -4.82
C ILE A 317 9.85 -11.51 -4.95
N GLY A 318 9.01 -10.51 -5.23
CA GLY A 318 7.58 -10.70 -5.41
C GLY A 318 7.25 -11.66 -6.57
N LEU A 319 7.90 -11.51 -7.73
CA LEU A 319 7.68 -12.42 -8.87
C LEU A 319 8.22 -13.82 -8.59
N GLY A 320 9.38 -13.94 -7.95
CA GLY A 320 9.96 -15.22 -7.56
C GLY A 320 9.03 -15.98 -6.61
N ALA A 321 8.49 -15.31 -5.59
CA ALA A 321 7.51 -15.89 -4.68
C ALA A 321 6.22 -16.31 -5.41
N ALA A 322 5.72 -15.49 -6.33
CA ALA A 322 4.56 -15.83 -7.15
C ALA A 322 4.80 -17.06 -8.03
N TRP A 323 6.00 -17.18 -8.59
CA TRP A 323 6.38 -18.35 -9.39
C TRP A 323 6.42 -19.62 -8.52
N VAL A 324 7.07 -19.58 -7.37
CA VAL A 324 7.12 -20.69 -6.41
C VAL A 324 5.72 -21.12 -5.98
N MET A 325 4.86 -20.16 -5.64
CA MET A 325 3.47 -20.42 -5.28
C MET A 325 2.73 -21.14 -6.44
N ASN A 326 2.89 -20.64 -7.67
CA ASN A 326 2.22 -21.25 -8.83
C ASN A 326 2.69 -22.67 -9.11
N VAL A 327 3.97 -22.95 -8.96
CA VAL A 327 4.54 -24.31 -9.10
C VAL A 327 4.01 -25.23 -7.99
N GLY A 328 4.02 -24.76 -6.75
CA GLY A 328 3.50 -25.50 -5.60
C GLY A 328 2.00 -25.83 -5.72
N LEU A 329 1.18 -24.86 -6.13
CA LEU A 329 -0.26 -25.07 -6.36
C LEU A 329 -0.53 -26.07 -7.49
N ARG A 330 0.21 -25.98 -8.61
CA ARG A 330 0.08 -26.96 -9.71
C ARG A 330 0.40 -28.37 -9.26
N HIS A 331 1.46 -28.55 -8.49
CA HIS A 331 1.85 -29.84 -7.96
C HIS A 331 0.78 -30.39 -7.01
N TYR A 332 0.32 -29.58 -6.06
CA TYR A 332 -0.75 -29.95 -5.12
C TYR A 332 -2.03 -30.40 -5.84
N LEU A 333 -2.50 -29.63 -6.80
CA LEU A 333 -3.69 -29.95 -7.59
C LEU A 333 -3.52 -31.24 -8.42
N ALA A 334 -2.31 -31.51 -8.93
CA ALA A 334 -2.02 -32.75 -9.63
C ALA A 334 -2.08 -33.97 -8.71
N VAL A 335 -1.55 -33.89 -7.49
CA VAL A 335 -1.61 -34.96 -6.47
C VAL A 335 -3.06 -35.22 -6.07
N VAL A 336 -3.83 -34.19 -5.72
CA VAL A 336 -5.24 -34.33 -5.35
C VAL A 336 -6.07 -34.95 -6.47
N LYS A 337 -5.83 -34.55 -7.73
CA LYS A 337 -6.55 -35.13 -8.87
C LYS A 337 -6.23 -36.63 -9.08
N ASN A 338 -5.04 -37.06 -8.76
CA ASN A 338 -4.65 -38.46 -8.88
C ASN A 338 -5.26 -39.29 -7.74
N SER A 339 -5.28 -38.79 -6.50
CA SER A 339 -5.90 -39.46 -5.35
C SER A 339 -7.43 -39.59 -5.45
N LEU A 340 -8.09 -38.78 -6.26
CA LEU A 340 -9.55 -38.89 -6.52
C LEU A 340 -9.87 -39.87 -7.65
N LYS A 341 -8.86 -40.39 -8.35
CA LYS A 341 -9.03 -41.39 -9.42
C LYS A 341 -8.77 -42.84 -8.96
N GLU A 342 -8.12 -42.98 -7.82
CA GLU A 342 -7.96 -44.22 -7.07
C GLU A 342 -9.17 -44.47 -6.12
#